data_1ed082b747ffbcafbda8f2eac8e195d1
#
_entry.id   1ed082b747ffbcafbda8f2eac8e195d1
#
_cell.length_a   1.000
_cell.length_b   1.000
_cell.length_c   1.000
_cell.angle_alpha   90.00
_cell.angle_beta   90.00
_cell.angle_gamma   90.00
#
_symmetry.space_group_name_H-M   'P 1'
#
loop_
_entity.id
_entity.type
_entity.pdbx_description
1 polymer ?
#
loop_
_entity_poly.entity_id
_entity_poly.type
_entity_poly.pdbx_seq_one_letter_code
_entity_poly.pdbx_strand_id
1 'polypeptide(L)'
;MAEFKLGRMTLKSLFSKPATKLYPLEKPHFFEQTKGRVHLEPDSCRYCGLCASVCPTQALDVDRKALTWSIDRFRCIQCRSCIEACHEGALSMLNHYTDPAQERVVEVYEVSPQERQRREQAAAE
;
A
#
# COMPACT_ATOMS: atom_id res chain seq x y z
N MET A 1 46.64 -22.36 9.07
CA MET A 1 46.31 -22.40 7.61
C MET A 1 44.82 -22.09 7.38
N ALA A 2 44.33 -20.97 7.96
CA ALA A 2 42.91 -20.54 7.83
C ALA A 2 42.76 -19.33 6.88
N GLU A 3 43.81 -18.84 6.27
CA GLU A 3 43.88 -17.47 5.74
C GLU A 3 43.34 -17.31 4.31
N PHE A 4 43.10 -18.38 3.58
CA PHE A 4 42.61 -18.32 2.20
C PHE A 4 41.11 -18.58 1.99
N LYS A 5 40.34 -18.80 3.06
CA LYS A 5 38.88 -19.05 2.93
C LYS A 5 38.14 -17.85 2.34
N LEU A 6 38.48 -16.64 2.80
CA LEU A 6 37.87 -15.41 2.30
C LEU A 6 38.20 -15.15 0.83
N GLY A 7 39.45 -15.29 0.45
CA GLY A 7 39.88 -15.13 -0.95
C GLY A 7 39.18 -16.12 -1.89
N ARG A 8 39.02 -17.38 -1.46
CA ARG A 8 38.29 -18.39 -2.23
C ARG A 8 36.79 -18.08 -2.33
N MET A 9 36.19 -17.55 -1.25
CA MET A 9 34.77 -17.11 -1.27
C MET A 9 34.56 -15.94 -2.22
N THR A 10 35.41 -14.93 -2.15
CA THR A 10 35.28 -13.75 -3.03
C THR A 10 35.50 -14.12 -4.49
N LEU A 11 36.51 -14.97 -4.79
CA LEU A 11 36.73 -15.44 -6.14
C LEU A 11 35.57 -16.29 -6.67
N LYS A 12 35.00 -17.17 -5.83
CA LYS A 12 33.80 -17.94 -6.19
C LYS A 12 32.61 -17.03 -6.42
N SER A 13 32.43 -15.99 -5.61
CA SER A 13 31.35 -15.02 -5.74
C SER A 13 31.46 -14.21 -7.04
N LEU A 14 32.69 -13.89 -7.47
CA LEU A 14 32.93 -13.14 -8.71
C LEU A 14 32.44 -13.89 -9.97
N PHE A 15 32.55 -15.23 -9.98
CA PHE A 15 32.14 -16.07 -11.11
C PHE A 15 30.79 -16.77 -10.91
N SER A 16 30.10 -16.54 -9.78
CA SER A 16 28.77 -17.09 -9.54
C SER A 16 27.66 -16.14 -9.99
N LYS A 17 26.49 -16.68 -10.29
CA LYS A 17 25.31 -15.86 -10.57
C LYS A 17 24.96 -15.04 -9.31
N PRO A 18 24.49 -13.78 -9.47
CA PRO A 18 24.08 -12.96 -8.34
C PRO A 18 22.92 -13.65 -7.59
N ALA A 19 22.96 -13.55 -6.26
CA ALA A 19 21.90 -14.08 -5.40
C ALA A 19 20.65 -13.19 -5.37
N THR A 20 20.77 -11.98 -5.89
CA THR A 20 19.69 -10.98 -5.92
C THR A 20 18.99 -10.97 -7.27
N LYS A 21 17.70 -10.63 -7.27
CA LYS A 21 16.91 -10.40 -8.48
C LYS A 21 17.01 -8.95 -8.92
N LEU A 22 16.93 -8.72 -10.22
CA LEU A 22 16.93 -7.37 -10.81
C LEU A 22 15.52 -6.75 -10.69
N TYR A 23 15.14 -6.35 -9.49
CA TYR A 23 13.91 -5.60 -9.29
C TYR A 23 14.10 -4.15 -9.78
N PRO A 24 13.12 -3.53 -10.48
CA PRO A 24 11.75 -3.98 -10.75
C PRO A 24 11.57 -4.79 -12.05
N LEU A 25 12.65 -5.09 -12.79
CA LEU A 25 12.57 -5.82 -14.07
C LEU A 25 12.08 -7.26 -13.85
N GLU A 26 12.61 -7.92 -12.80
CA GLU A 26 12.16 -9.24 -12.38
C GLU A 26 11.36 -9.10 -11.07
N LYS A 27 10.02 -9.15 -11.17
CA LYS A 27 9.16 -9.13 -9.98
C LYS A 27 9.24 -10.47 -9.24
N PRO A 28 9.38 -10.47 -7.89
CA PRO A 28 9.33 -11.70 -7.11
C PRO A 28 7.93 -12.32 -7.16
N HIS A 29 7.84 -13.61 -6.89
CA HIS A 29 6.55 -14.26 -6.68
C HIS A 29 5.96 -13.78 -5.35
N PHE A 30 4.74 -13.25 -5.39
CA PHE A 30 4.02 -12.82 -4.19
C PHE A 30 3.06 -13.93 -3.73
N PHE A 31 3.11 -14.25 -2.46
CA PHE A 31 2.16 -15.17 -1.83
C PHE A 31 0.85 -14.43 -1.51
N GLU A 32 -0.25 -15.15 -1.36
CA GLU A 32 -1.56 -14.57 -1.04
C GLU A 32 -1.55 -13.75 0.26
N GLN A 33 -0.76 -14.17 1.24
CA GLN A 33 -0.63 -13.49 2.55
C GLN A 33 0.42 -12.38 2.57
N THR A 34 1.08 -12.09 1.45
CA THR A 34 2.08 -11.03 1.38
C THR A 34 1.41 -9.67 1.64
N LYS A 35 1.97 -8.91 2.59
CA LYS A 35 1.56 -7.54 2.83
C LYS A 35 2.14 -6.66 1.73
N GLY A 36 1.30 -6.26 0.80
CA GLY A 36 1.68 -5.39 -0.30
C GLY A 36 1.16 -3.97 -0.11
N ARG A 37 0.18 -3.52 -0.88
CA ARG A 37 -0.36 -2.17 -0.77
C ARG A 37 -1.81 -2.15 -0.29
N VAL A 38 -2.16 -1.12 0.48
CA VAL A 38 -3.54 -0.86 0.87
C VAL A 38 -4.31 -0.36 -0.35
N HIS A 39 -5.49 -0.92 -0.59
CA HIS A 39 -6.42 -0.53 -1.64
C HIS A 39 -7.76 -0.14 -1.02
N LEU A 40 -8.37 0.91 -1.55
CA LEU A 40 -9.71 1.35 -1.16
C LEU A 40 -10.69 1.02 -2.28
N GLU A 41 -11.87 0.51 -1.88
CA GLU A 41 -13.08 0.47 -2.72
C GLU A 41 -13.93 1.69 -2.41
N PRO A 42 -13.93 2.72 -3.27
CA PRO A 42 -14.54 4.02 -2.95
C PRO A 42 -16.04 3.96 -2.70
N ASP A 43 -16.75 3.09 -3.46
CA ASP A 43 -18.20 3.00 -3.39
C ASP A 43 -18.69 2.33 -2.09
N SER A 44 -17.87 1.48 -1.49
CA SER A 44 -18.14 0.85 -0.19
C SER A 44 -17.74 1.73 1.01
N CYS A 45 -16.99 2.81 0.78
CA CYS A 45 -16.43 3.65 1.83
C CYS A 45 -17.43 4.70 2.31
N ARG A 46 -17.60 4.84 3.64
CA ARG A 46 -18.41 5.92 4.26
C ARG A 46 -17.62 7.20 4.54
N TYR A 47 -16.35 7.25 4.26
CA TYR A 47 -15.48 8.39 4.56
C TYR A 47 -15.54 8.82 6.03
N CYS A 48 -15.69 7.87 6.97
CA CYS A 48 -15.83 8.15 8.41
C CYS A 48 -14.55 8.61 9.10
N GLY A 49 -13.37 8.42 8.48
CA GLY A 49 -12.07 8.87 8.99
C GLY A 49 -11.43 7.96 10.05
N LEU A 50 -12.05 6.84 10.44
CA LEU A 50 -11.48 5.90 11.42
C LEU A 50 -10.12 5.35 10.99
N CYS A 51 -9.97 5.03 9.70
CA CYS A 51 -8.70 4.53 9.16
C CYS A 51 -7.55 5.55 9.29
N ALA A 52 -7.86 6.84 9.16
CA ALA A 52 -6.87 7.91 9.35
C ALA A 52 -6.49 8.06 10.84
N SER A 53 -7.46 7.96 11.75
CA SER A 53 -7.21 8.11 13.20
C SER A 53 -6.35 7.01 13.80
N VAL A 54 -6.45 5.77 13.27
CA VAL A 54 -5.66 4.62 13.74
C VAL A 54 -4.32 4.48 13.02
N CYS A 55 -4.03 5.31 12.03
CA CYS A 55 -2.81 5.20 11.25
C CYS A 55 -1.60 5.72 12.05
N PRO A 56 -0.61 4.86 12.40
CA PRO A 56 0.51 5.26 13.25
C PRO A 56 1.45 6.27 12.57
N THR A 57 1.48 6.28 11.24
CA THR A 57 2.35 7.17 10.45
C THR A 57 1.59 8.35 9.84
N GLN A 58 0.28 8.47 10.10
CA GLN A 58 -0.57 9.50 9.49
C GLN A 58 -0.42 9.54 7.96
N ALA A 59 -0.35 8.36 7.36
CA ALA A 59 -0.24 8.20 5.91
C ALA A 59 -1.58 8.37 5.20
N LEU A 60 -2.69 8.40 5.93
CA LEU A 60 -4.06 8.47 5.43
C LEU A 60 -4.67 9.82 5.79
N ASP A 61 -5.38 10.41 4.84
CA ASP A 61 -6.20 11.58 5.07
C ASP A 61 -7.60 11.38 4.47
N VAL A 62 -8.64 11.86 5.17
CA VAL A 62 -10.03 11.65 4.79
C VAL A 62 -10.82 12.95 4.95
N ASP A 63 -11.27 13.49 3.84
CA ASP A 63 -12.22 14.62 3.85
C ASP A 63 -13.65 14.10 3.72
N ARG A 64 -14.43 14.26 4.80
CA ARG A 64 -15.82 13.85 4.86
C ARG A 64 -16.75 14.71 4.01
N LYS A 65 -16.40 15.98 3.81
CA LYS A 65 -17.22 16.92 3.03
C LYS A 65 -17.01 16.72 1.53
N ALA A 66 -15.76 16.60 1.14
CA ALA A 66 -15.38 16.34 -0.26
C ALA A 66 -15.62 14.87 -0.66
N LEU A 67 -15.82 13.95 0.30
CA LEU A 67 -15.88 12.50 0.09
C LEU A 67 -14.62 11.99 -0.63
N THR A 68 -13.46 12.46 -0.14
CA THR A 68 -12.15 12.06 -0.66
C THR A 68 -11.36 11.30 0.40
N TRP A 69 -10.61 10.32 -0.07
CA TRP A 69 -9.68 9.54 0.73
C TRP A 69 -8.34 9.54 0.03
N SER A 70 -7.30 9.85 0.76
CA SER A 70 -5.95 9.88 0.20
C SER A 70 -4.97 9.07 1.03
N ILE A 71 -3.97 8.52 0.35
CA ILE A 71 -2.88 7.77 0.96
C ILE A 71 -1.53 8.23 0.43
N ASP A 72 -0.65 8.55 1.37
CA ASP A 72 0.76 8.79 1.09
C ASP A 72 1.52 7.45 1.11
N ARG A 73 1.91 6.98 -0.07
CA ARG A 73 2.59 5.70 -0.22
C ARG A 73 3.96 5.64 0.44
N PHE A 74 4.64 6.77 0.55
CA PHE A 74 5.97 6.87 1.19
C PHE A 74 5.90 6.86 2.73
N ARG A 75 4.76 7.22 3.31
CA ARG A 75 4.52 7.16 4.76
C ARG A 75 3.89 5.87 5.22
N CYS A 76 3.26 5.12 4.31
CA CYS A 76 2.54 3.90 4.64
C CYS A 76 3.49 2.74 4.94
N ILE A 77 3.46 2.22 6.17
CA ILE A 77 4.26 1.07 6.62
C ILE A 77 3.54 -0.28 6.45
N GLN A 78 2.40 -0.31 5.78
CA GLN A 78 1.64 -1.54 5.47
C GLN A 78 1.28 -2.38 6.71
N CYS A 79 1.01 -1.72 7.83
CA CYS A 79 0.73 -2.38 9.12
C CYS A 79 -0.63 -3.08 9.20
N ARG A 80 -1.61 -2.74 8.32
CA ARG A 80 -3.00 -3.22 8.25
C ARG A 80 -3.96 -2.61 9.29
N SER A 81 -3.53 -1.80 10.23
CA SER A 81 -4.41 -1.23 11.27
C SER A 81 -5.64 -0.51 10.69
N CYS A 82 -5.49 0.18 9.55
CA CYS A 82 -6.59 0.84 8.86
C CYS A 82 -7.64 -0.15 8.31
N ILE A 83 -7.21 -1.33 7.86
CA ILE A 83 -8.09 -2.39 7.33
C ILE A 83 -8.88 -3.01 8.48
N GLU A 84 -8.21 -3.31 9.60
CA GLU A 84 -8.83 -3.90 10.78
C GLU A 84 -9.82 -2.94 11.46
N ALA A 85 -9.58 -1.63 11.38
CA ALA A 85 -10.47 -0.60 11.90
C ALA A 85 -11.66 -0.28 10.97
N CYS A 86 -11.65 -0.76 9.73
CA CYS A 86 -12.70 -0.45 8.76
C CYS A 86 -13.93 -1.35 8.96
N HIS A 87 -14.99 -0.81 9.54
CA HIS A 87 -16.25 -1.55 9.76
C HIS A 87 -17.00 -1.90 8.46
N GLU A 88 -16.81 -1.10 7.42
CA GLU A 88 -17.46 -1.31 6.12
C GLU A 88 -16.69 -2.30 5.22
N GLY A 89 -15.51 -2.75 5.62
CA GLY A 89 -14.67 -3.62 4.79
C GLY A 89 -14.19 -3.00 3.47
N ALA A 90 -14.27 -1.66 3.36
CA ALA A 90 -13.89 -0.94 2.15
C ALA A 90 -12.39 -0.92 1.85
N LEU A 91 -11.56 -1.32 2.83
CA LEU A 91 -10.10 -1.36 2.69
C LEU A 91 -9.63 -2.81 2.60
N SER A 92 -8.79 -3.07 1.63
CA SER A 92 -8.16 -4.39 1.40
C SER A 92 -6.65 -4.28 1.28
N MET A 93 -5.95 -5.40 1.49
CA MET A 93 -4.51 -5.50 1.28
C MET A 93 -4.24 -6.30 0.01
N LEU A 94 -3.71 -5.65 -1.00
CA LEU A 94 -3.22 -6.34 -2.19
C LEU A 94 -1.85 -6.98 -1.89
N ASN A 95 -1.55 -8.09 -2.52
CA ASN A 95 -0.33 -8.86 -2.27
C ASN A 95 0.92 -8.37 -3.04
N HIS A 96 0.80 -7.30 -3.81
CA HIS A 96 1.90 -6.71 -4.56
C HIS A 96 2.24 -5.32 -4.03
N TYR A 97 3.51 -4.94 -4.14
CA TYR A 97 3.98 -3.63 -3.70
C TYR A 97 3.63 -2.54 -4.71
N THR A 98 3.65 -1.29 -4.25
CA THR A 98 3.66 -0.11 -5.12
C THR A 98 4.91 -0.13 -5.99
N ASP A 99 4.81 0.30 -7.24
CA ASP A 99 5.99 0.44 -8.10
C ASP A 99 6.95 1.48 -7.51
N PRO A 100 8.28 1.29 -7.70
CA PRO A 100 9.25 2.26 -7.21
C PRO A 100 9.03 3.62 -7.89
N ALA A 101 9.09 4.69 -7.10
CA ALA A 101 8.96 6.05 -7.58
C ALA A 101 10.08 6.92 -7.00
N GLN A 102 10.52 7.93 -7.76
CA GLN A 102 11.54 8.89 -7.33
C GLN A 102 10.93 10.06 -6.55
N GLU A 103 9.65 10.33 -6.75
CA GLU A 103 8.92 11.41 -6.11
C GLU A 103 7.84 10.85 -5.17
N ARG A 104 7.45 11.68 -4.20
CA ARG A 104 6.39 11.34 -3.26
C ARG A 104 5.08 11.11 -3.99
N VAL A 105 4.50 9.93 -3.82
CA VAL A 105 3.24 9.53 -4.44
C VAL A 105 2.13 9.59 -3.40
N VAL A 106 1.17 10.50 -3.62
CA VAL A 106 -0.10 10.56 -2.89
C VAL A 106 -1.20 10.15 -3.85
N GLU A 107 -1.86 9.03 -3.55
CA GLU A 107 -3.02 8.57 -4.32
C GLU A 107 -4.28 9.12 -3.67
N VAL A 108 -5.16 9.70 -4.49
CA VAL A 108 -6.45 10.24 -4.06
C VAL A 108 -7.55 9.42 -4.69
N TYR A 109 -8.50 8.99 -3.87
CA TYR A 109 -9.69 8.24 -4.28
C TYR A 109 -10.92 9.07 -3.95
N GLU A 110 -11.78 9.21 -4.94
CA GLU A 110 -13.05 9.91 -4.82
C GLU A 110 -14.21 8.94 -5.04
N VAL A 111 -15.34 9.21 -4.43
CA VAL A 111 -16.55 8.45 -4.68
C VAL A 111 -17.01 8.65 -6.13
N SER A 112 -17.55 7.60 -6.74
CA SER A 112 -18.08 7.70 -8.10
C SER A 112 -19.18 8.76 -8.19
N PRO A 113 -19.32 9.48 -9.33
CA PRO A 113 -20.34 10.52 -9.48
C PRO A 113 -21.76 10.01 -9.24
N GLN A 114 -22.04 8.77 -9.61
CA GLN A 114 -23.34 8.12 -9.45
C GLN A 114 -23.66 7.86 -7.97
N GLU A 115 -22.67 7.34 -7.21
CA GLU A 115 -22.82 7.09 -5.80
C GLU A 115 -22.87 8.38 -4.98
N ARG A 116 -22.18 9.43 -5.41
CA ARG A 116 -22.28 10.78 -4.82
C ARG A 116 -23.72 11.31 -4.90
N GLN A 117 -24.33 11.26 -6.09
CA GLN A 117 -25.71 11.68 -6.31
C GLN A 117 -26.72 10.88 -5.47
N ARG A 118 -26.51 9.56 -5.35
CA ARG A 118 -27.34 8.69 -4.52
C ARG A 118 -27.27 9.08 -3.05
N ARG A 119 -26.08 9.38 -2.53
CA ARG A 119 -25.88 9.81 -1.12
C ARG A 119 -26.47 11.19 -0.84
N GLU A 120 -26.36 12.12 -1.79
CA GLU A 120 -26.99 13.44 -1.69
C GLU A 120 -28.52 13.34 -1.65
N GLN A 121 -29.11 12.49 -2.47
CA GLN A 121 -30.57 12.23 -2.46
C GLN A 121 -31.02 11.60 -1.15
N ALA A 122 -30.31 10.61 -0.62
CA ALA A 122 -30.61 9.95 0.64
C ALA A 122 -30.44 10.87 1.87
N ALA A 123 -29.63 11.92 1.76
CA ALA A 123 -29.46 12.92 2.83
C ALA A 123 -30.52 14.04 2.80
N ALA A 124 -31.29 14.12 1.72
CA ALA A 124 -32.34 15.14 1.53
C ALA A 124 -33.74 14.65 1.96
N GLU A 125 -33.91 13.36 2.29
CA GLU A 125 -35.11 12.73 2.87
C GLU A 125 -35.04 12.73 4.39
#